data_7f6028abb1f2ffc2d74db39c7218f0b7
#
_entry.id   7f6028abb1f2ffc2d74db39c7218f0b7
#
_cell.length_a   1.000
_cell.length_b   1.000
_cell.length_c   1.000
_cell.angle_alpha   90.00
_cell.angle_beta   90.00
_cell.angle_gamma   90.00
#
_symmetry.space_group_name_H-M   'P 1'
#
loop_
_entity.id
_entity.type
_entity.pdbx_description
1 polymer ?
#
loop_
_entity_poly.entity_id
_entity_poly.type
_entity_poly.pdbx_seq_one_letter_code
_entity_poly.pdbx_strand_id
1 'polypeptide(L)'
;MKYQTNTEEIYENGQLIEFKSKTKQNDKEKYVNLKFNNKEKTFEIDGSSFKGKTDASSIIGSWWNHDIIKKNKQISAVSGRIIPQKVRFLGKKKIKLNNQEYNSLHLHFLSDNNKPMNKKKINLHVWYDVETLVWLKMSYDKLGQWEYRLKKQIFY
;
A
#
# COMPACT_ATOMS: atom_id res chain seq x y z
N MET A 1 9.39 13.93 14.83
CA MET A 1 9.74 13.44 13.48
C MET A 1 8.89 14.18 12.45
N LYS A 2 9.53 14.87 11.52
CA LYS A 2 8.81 15.51 10.41
C LYS A 2 8.78 14.57 9.22
N TYR A 3 7.59 14.28 8.73
CA TYR A 3 7.36 13.42 7.58
C TYR A 3 6.41 14.11 6.61
N GLN A 4 6.86 14.27 5.37
CA GLN A 4 6.04 14.83 4.31
C GLN A 4 6.21 13.99 3.04
N THR A 5 5.11 13.60 2.45
CA THR A 5 5.15 12.89 1.19
C THR A 5 4.15 13.48 0.20
N ASN A 6 4.56 13.56 -1.06
CA ASN A 6 3.73 13.94 -2.18
C ASN A 6 3.74 12.81 -3.18
N THR A 7 2.57 12.37 -3.61
CA THR A 7 2.43 11.28 -4.55
C THR A 7 1.53 11.67 -5.73
N GLU A 8 1.85 11.13 -6.90
CA GLU A 8 1.04 11.24 -8.10
C GLU A 8 0.90 9.87 -8.74
N GLU A 9 -0.32 9.45 -8.99
CA GLU A 9 -0.64 8.16 -9.59
C GLU A 9 -1.46 8.38 -10.87
N ILE A 10 -1.07 7.73 -11.96
CA ILE A 10 -1.80 7.77 -13.22
C ILE A 10 -2.25 6.35 -13.57
N TYR A 11 -3.55 6.19 -13.77
CA TYR A 11 -4.18 4.93 -14.12
C TYR A 11 -4.78 5.02 -15.53
N GLU A 12 -4.72 3.91 -16.24
CA GLU A 12 -5.36 3.74 -17.54
C GLU A 12 -6.05 2.37 -17.57
N ASN A 13 -7.36 2.37 -17.81
CA ASN A 13 -8.18 1.14 -17.78
C ASN A 13 -7.98 0.27 -16.53
N GLY A 14 -7.88 0.92 -15.35
CA GLY A 14 -7.68 0.24 -14.08
C GLY A 14 -6.25 -0.20 -13.79
N GLN A 15 -5.32 -0.02 -14.73
CA GLN A 15 -3.91 -0.35 -14.56
C GLN A 15 -3.12 0.90 -14.17
N LEU A 16 -2.32 0.79 -13.10
CA LEU A 16 -1.36 1.84 -12.77
C LEU A 16 -0.28 1.88 -13.85
N ILE A 17 -0.15 3.03 -14.53
CA ILE A 17 0.84 3.21 -15.60
C ILE A 17 2.02 4.08 -15.19
N GLU A 18 1.81 5.01 -14.26
CA GLU A 18 2.86 5.87 -13.75
C GLU A 18 2.62 6.22 -12.28
N PHE A 19 3.69 6.21 -11.50
CA PHE A 19 3.68 6.63 -10.10
C PHE A 19 4.91 7.47 -9.82
N LYS A 20 4.72 8.57 -9.14
CA LYS A 20 5.82 9.44 -8.68
C LYS A 20 5.60 9.78 -7.21
N SER A 21 6.65 9.69 -6.43
CA SER A 21 6.63 10.15 -5.05
C SER A 21 7.90 10.89 -4.69
N LYS A 22 7.74 11.88 -3.81
CA LYS A 22 8.84 12.54 -3.09
C LYS A 22 8.48 12.53 -1.62
N THR A 23 9.38 12.00 -0.81
CA THR A 23 9.20 11.90 0.64
C THR A 23 10.35 12.58 1.34
N LYS A 24 10.02 13.51 2.24
CA LYS A 24 10.99 14.16 3.11
C LYS A 24 10.79 13.67 4.53
N GLN A 25 11.81 13.04 5.09
CA GLN A 25 11.80 12.53 6.45
C GLN A 25 13.06 13.01 7.17
N ASN A 26 12.89 13.88 8.18
CA ASN A 26 14.02 14.43 8.95
C ASN A 26 15.16 14.96 8.06
N ASP A 27 14.84 15.81 7.10
CA ASP A 27 15.77 16.44 6.13
C ASP A 27 16.40 15.47 5.12
N LYS A 28 16.03 14.21 5.13
CA LYS A 28 16.39 13.24 4.08
C LYS A 28 15.28 13.15 3.04
N GLU A 29 15.68 13.29 1.79
CA GLU A 29 14.75 13.15 0.67
C GLU A 29 14.86 11.78 0.06
N LYS A 30 13.70 11.17 -0.20
CA LYS A 30 13.56 9.91 -0.91
C LYS A 30 12.56 10.09 -2.05
N TYR A 31 12.76 9.33 -3.11
CA TYR A 31 11.88 9.41 -4.27
C TYR A 31 11.61 8.04 -4.86
N VAL A 32 10.50 7.92 -5.58
CA VAL A 32 10.19 6.77 -6.43
C VAL A 32 9.54 7.25 -7.70
N ASN A 33 10.08 6.83 -8.85
CA ASN A 33 9.46 6.97 -10.15
C ASN A 33 9.18 5.57 -10.68
N LEU A 34 7.95 5.30 -11.05
CA LEU A 34 7.49 4.01 -11.53
C LEU A 34 6.80 4.17 -12.86
N LYS A 35 7.13 3.30 -13.83
CA LYS A 35 6.45 3.23 -15.13
C LYS A 35 6.10 1.79 -15.46
N PHE A 36 4.90 1.59 -15.97
CA PHE A 36 4.46 0.27 -16.43
C PHE A 36 4.78 0.10 -17.92
N ASN A 37 5.52 -0.96 -18.24
CA ASN A 37 5.80 -1.33 -19.61
C ASN A 37 4.73 -2.30 -20.09
N ASN A 38 3.85 -1.84 -20.98
CA ASN A 38 2.70 -2.62 -21.44
C ASN A 38 3.10 -3.78 -22.35
N LYS A 39 4.24 -3.71 -23.05
CA LYS A 39 4.73 -4.81 -23.91
C LYS A 39 5.24 -5.96 -23.07
N GLU A 40 6.08 -5.68 -22.09
CA GLU A 40 6.71 -6.68 -21.24
C GLU A 40 5.86 -7.07 -20.02
N LYS A 41 4.80 -6.31 -19.72
CA LYS A 41 3.99 -6.45 -18.52
C LYS A 41 4.83 -6.37 -17.24
N THR A 42 5.72 -5.40 -17.20
CA THR A 42 6.64 -5.15 -16.07
C THR A 42 6.54 -3.71 -15.59
N PHE A 43 6.89 -3.51 -14.33
CA PHE A 43 7.13 -2.19 -13.77
C PHE A 43 8.61 -1.86 -13.82
N GLU A 44 8.93 -0.69 -14.33
CA GLU A 44 10.27 -0.11 -14.30
C GLU A 44 10.35 0.83 -13.10
N ILE A 45 11.32 0.60 -12.21
CA ILE A 45 11.45 1.32 -10.94
C ILE A 45 12.73 2.14 -10.94
N ASP A 46 12.60 3.43 -10.69
CA ASP A 46 13.70 4.32 -10.38
C ASP A 46 13.43 4.94 -9.00
N GLY A 47 13.94 4.29 -7.97
CA GLY A 47 13.76 4.71 -6.58
C GLY A 47 15.07 5.03 -5.90
N SER A 48 15.00 5.79 -4.82
CA SER A 48 16.18 6.20 -4.04
C SER A 48 16.94 5.03 -3.42
N SER A 49 16.28 3.87 -3.22
CA SER A 49 16.91 2.69 -2.63
C SER A 49 16.90 1.46 -3.54
N PHE A 50 16.29 1.56 -4.71
CA PHE A 50 16.24 0.46 -5.68
C PHE A 50 15.97 0.98 -7.08
N LYS A 51 16.71 0.45 -8.04
CA LYS A 51 16.51 0.68 -9.49
C LYS A 51 16.47 -0.64 -10.20
N GLY A 52 15.43 -0.90 -10.98
CA GLY A 52 15.28 -2.16 -11.70
C GLY A 52 13.87 -2.38 -12.21
N LYS A 53 13.54 -3.66 -12.43
CA LYS A 53 12.24 -4.07 -12.97
C LYS A 53 11.62 -5.14 -12.07
N THR A 54 10.29 -5.22 -12.10
CA THR A 54 9.52 -6.29 -11.48
C THR A 54 8.30 -6.61 -12.32
N ASP A 55 7.77 -7.82 -12.19
CA ASP A 55 6.63 -8.28 -12.97
C ASP A 55 5.29 -7.71 -12.46
N ALA A 56 4.20 -8.03 -13.17
CA ALA A 56 2.86 -7.54 -12.87
C ALA A 56 2.24 -8.17 -11.60
N SER A 57 2.92 -9.14 -10.95
CA SER A 57 2.51 -9.63 -9.63
C SER A 57 2.86 -8.66 -8.50
N SER A 58 3.52 -7.57 -8.84
CA SER A 58 3.88 -6.49 -7.93
C SER A 58 2.90 -5.33 -8.05
N ILE A 59 2.78 -4.55 -6.98
CA ILE A 59 1.96 -3.33 -6.96
C ILE A 59 2.63 -2.31 -6.04
N ILE A 60 2.42 -1.03 -6.35
CA ILE A 60 2.84 0.03 -5.44
C ILE A 60 2.11 -0.10 -4.10
N GLY A 61 2.81 0.11 -3.00
CA GLY A 61 2.25 0.03 -1.65
C GLY A 61 1.28 1.17 -1.36
N SER A 62 0.16 1.16 -2.07
CA SER A 62 -0.95 2.10 -1.89
C SER A 62 -2.20 1.32 -1.49
N TRP A 63 -2.74 1.61 -0.32
CA TRP A 63 -3.85 0.86 0.25
C TRP A 63 -5.20 1.22 -0.39
N TRP A 64 -5.26 2.30 -1.13
CA TRP A 64 -6.44 2.73 -1.86
C TRP A 64 -6.87 1.75 -2.95
N ASN A 65 -5.89 1.09 -3.56
CA ASN A 65 -6.15 0.12 -4.61
C ASN A 65 -6.27 -1.27 -4.01
N HIS A 66 -7.51 -1.77 -3.93
CA HIS A 66 -7.79 -3.09 -3.36
C HIS A 66 -7.14 -4.26 -4.15
N ASP A 67 -6.65 -4.05 -5.35
CA ASP A 67 -5.91 -5.07 -6.10
C ASP A 67 -4.64 -5.51 -5.36
N ILE A 68 -4.16 -4.73 -4.40
CA ILE A 68 -3.04 -5.09 -3.52
C ILE A 68 -3.29 -6.42 -2.79
N ILE A 69 -4.54 -6.79 -2.55
CA ILE A 69 -4.92 -8.06 -1.92
C ILE A 69 -4.48 -9.26 -2.75
N LYS A 70 -4.48 -9.13 -4.07
CA LYS A 70 -4.17 -10.22 -5.02
C LYS A 70 -2.69 -10.30 -5.38
N LYS A 71 -1.89 -9.36 -4.94
CA LYS A 71 -0.48 -9.28 -5.32
C LYS A 71 0.42 -9.93 -4.26
N ASN A 72 1.54 -10.48 -4.70
CA ASN A 72 2.49 -11.16 -3.80
C ASN A 72 3.75 -10.33 -3.51
N LYS A 73 3.85 -9.14 -4.08
CA LYS A 73 4.96 -8.21 -3.85
C LYS A 73 4.44 -6.78 -3.79
N GLN A 74 5.00 -5.99 -2.88
CA GLN A 74 4.79 -4.54 -2.83
C GLN A 74 6.05 -3.82 -3.29
N ILE A 75 5.86 -2.74 -4.03
CA ILE A 75 6.91 -1.77 -4.33
C ILE A 75 6.74 -0.64 -3.32
N SER A 76 7.75 -0.37 -2.52
CA SER A 76 7.69 0.70 -1.52
C SER A 76 7.47 2.06 -2.18
N ALA A 77 6.43 2.76 -1.79
CA ALA A 77 6.12 4.11 -2.27
C ALA A 77 7.15 5.17 -1.81
N VAL A 78 8.02 4.82 -0.89
CA VAL A 78 9.04 5.74 -0.33
C VAL A 78 10.42 5.49 -0.93
N SER A 79 10.79 4.23 -1.15
CA SER A 79 12.15 3.86 -1.51
C SER A 79 12.29 3.11 -2.83
N GLY A 80 11.21 2.56 -3.37
CA GLY A 80 11.21 1.71 -4.56
C GLY A 80 11.59 0.26 -4.32
N ARG A 81 11.92 -0.12 -3.09
CA ARG A 81 12.28 -1.51 -2.78
C ARG A 81 11.11 -2.45 -2.98
N ILE A 82 11.40 -3.63 -3.49
CA ILE A 82 10.42 -4.70 -3.68
C ILE A 82 10.38 -5.55 -2.40
N ILE A 83 9.19 -5.71 -1.85
CA ILE A 83 8.98 -6.46 -0.60
C ILE A 83 7.96 -7.55 -0.85
N PRO A 84 8.37 -8.83 -0.81
CA PRO A 84 7.42 -9.94 -0.89
C PRO A 84 6.42 -9.88 0.26
N GLN A 85 5.16 -10.18 -0.03
CA GLN A 85 4.08 -10.11 0.97
C GLN A 85 3.21 -11.35 0.97
N LYS A 86 2.63 -11.61 2.14
CA LYS A 86 1.50 -12.53 2.33
C LYS A 86 0.30 -11.74 2.80
N VAL A 87 -0.87 -12.12 2.30
CA VAL A 87 -2.13 -11.53 2.70
C VAL A 87 -2.99 -12.61 3.35
N ARG A 88 -3.45 -12.37 4.57
CA ARG A 88 -4.33 -13.26 5.31
C ARG A 88 -5.70 -12.63 5.46
N PHE A 89 -6.73 -13.35 5.08
CA PHE A 89 -8.10 -12.93 5.32
C PHE A 89 -8.53 -13.37 6.72
N LEU A 90 -8.86 -12.40 7.59
CA LEU A 90 -9.24 -12.65 8.99
C LEU A 90 -10.74 -12.65 9.20
N GLY A 91 -11.53 -12.43 8.17
CA GLY A 91 -12.99 -12.51 8.23
C GLY A 91 -13.69 -11.18 7.97
N LYS A 92 -15.00 -11.22 8.08
CA LYS A 92 -15.86 -10.04 7.99
C LYS A 92 -16.03 -9.46 9.38
N LYS A 93 -15.92 -8.13 9.49
CA LYS A 93 -16.02 -7.40 10.75
C LYS A 93 -16.94 -6.20 10.59
N LYS A 94 -17.73 -5.93 11.62
CA LYS A 94 -18.43 -4.65 11.73
C LYS A 94 -17.50 -3.66 12.41
N ILE A 95 -17.28 -2.51 11.79
CA ILE A 95 -16.48 -1.44 12.34
C ILE A 95 -17.28 -0.14 12.36
N LYS A 96 -16.99 0.72 13.31
CA LYS A 96 -17.64 2.01 13.44
C LYS A 96 -16.63 3.12 13.20
N LEU A 97 -16.92 3.98 12.20
CA LEU A 97 -16.10 5.14 11.86
C LEU A 97 -17.01 6.37 11.82
N ASN A 98 -16.63 7.43 12.53
CA ASN A 98 -17.37 8.70 12.52
C ASN A 98 -18.89 8.53 12.78
N ASN A 99 -19.26 7.67 13.75
CA ASN A 99 -20.64 7.33 14.09
C ASN A 99 -21.42 6.58 13.00
N GLN A 100 -20.73 6.07 11.98
CA GLN A 100 -21.31 5.23 10.93
C GLN A 100 -20.76 3.81 11.04
N GLU A 101 -21.63 2.81 10.93
CA GLU A 101 -21.25 1.39 10.96
C GLU A 101 -21.00 0.87 9.54
N TYR A 102 -19.92 0.11 9.38
CA TYR A 102 -19.55 -0.49 8.11
C TYR A 102 -19.36 -1.99 8.27
N ASN A 103 -19.81 -2.75 7.29
CA ASN A 103 -19.42 -4.16 7.13
C ASN A 103 -18.12 -4.19 6.35
N SER A 104 -17.09 -4.79 6.93
CA SER A 104 -15.74 -4.76 6.34
C SER A 104 -15.13 -6.13 6.18
N LEU A 105 -14.20 -6.23 5.24
CA LEU A 105 -13.24 -7.33 5.12
C LEU A 105 -11.98 -6.94 5.90
N HIS A 106 -11.61 -7.76 6.87
CA HIS A 106 -10.40 -7.59 7.67
C HIS A 106 -9.26 -8.43 7.10
N LEU A 107 -8.18 -7.79 6.71
CA LEU A 107 -7.02 -8.41 6.09
C LEU A 107 -5.74 -8.08 6.87
N HIS A 108 -4.86 -9.06 6.94
CA HIS A 108 -3.55 -8.89 7.56
C HIS A 108 -2.47 -9.05 6.48
N PHE A 109 -1.69 -8.01 6.28
CA PHE A 109 -0.58 -7.96 5.34
C PHE A 109 0.73 -8.16 6.08
N LEU A 110 1.55 -9.10 5.61
CA LEU A 110 2.83 -9.45 6.20
C LEU A 110 3.93 -9.52 5.16
N SER A 111 5.13 -9.04 5.49
CA SER A 111 6.31 -9.36 4.69
C SER A 111 6.51 -10.87 4.65
N ASP A 112 6.72 -11.42 3.45
CA ASP A 112 6.98 -12.85 3.27
C ASP A 112 8.47 -13.13 3.45
N ASN A 113 8.89 -13.27 4.71
CA ASN A 113 10.26 -13.60 5.07
C ASN A 113 10.28 -14.29 6.46
N ASN A 114 11.45 -14.80 6.86
CA ASN A 114 11.62 -15.53 8.11
C ASN A 114 11.89 -14.65 9.33
N LYS A 115 11.78 -13.33 9.19
CA LYS A 115 11.99 -12.42 10.32
C LYS A 115 10.85 -12.51 11.33
N PRO A 116 11.13 -12.29 12.63
CA PRO A 116 10.08 -12.18 13.65
C PRO A 116 9.06 -11.10 13.29
N MET A 117 7.83 -11.27 13.73
CA MET A 117 6.71 -10.38 13.42
C MET A 117 7.03 -8.90 13.67
N ASN A 118 7.69 -8.59 14.80
CA ASN A 118 8.05 -7.22 15.17
C ASN A 118 9.18 -6.61 14.33
N LYS A 119 9.87 -7.41 13.51
CA LYS A 119 10.93 -6.97 12.61
C LYS A 119 10.53 -6.97 11.14
N LYS A 120 9.31 -7.38 10.81
CA LYS A 120 8.81 -7.35 9.45
C LYS A 120 8.54 -5.91 9.01
N LYS A 121 8.94 -5.57 7.78
CA LYS A 121 8.67 -4.25 7.20
C LYS A 121 7.19 -4.02 6.93
N ILE A 122 6.49 -5.06 6.50
CA ILE A 122 5.05 -5.06 6.34
C ILE A 122 4.47 -5.92 7.44
N ASN A 123 3.68 -5.33 8.31
CA ASN A 123 2.91 -6.00 9.33
C ASN A 123 1.78 -5.06 9.75
N LEU A 124 0.66 -5.16 9.03
CA LEU A 124 -0.43 -4.24 9.26
C LEU A 124 -1.78 -4.87 8.93
N HIS A 125 -2.81 -4.31 9.53
CA HIS A 125 -4.18 -4.70 9.32
C HIS A 125 -4.88 -3.66 8.47
N VAL A 126 -5.69 -4.12 7.51
CA VAL A 126 -6.46 -3.24 6.63
C VAL A 126 -7.90 -3.71 6.58
N TRP A 127 -8.83 -2.76 6.58
CA TRP A 127 -10.27 -3.01 6.46
C TRP A 127 -10.79 -2.34 5.20
N TYR A 128 -11.45 -3.14 4.35
CA TYR A 128 -12.11 -2.66 3.14
C TYR A 128 -13.61 -2.87 3.27
N ASP A 129 -14.40 -1.98 2.69
CA ASP A 129 -15.85 -2.15 2.61
C ASP A 129 -16.21 -3.42 1.85
N VAL A 130 -17.14 -4.23 2.38
CA VAL A 130 -17.53 -5.52 1.77
C VAL A 130 -18.11 -5.36 0.38
N GLU A 131 -18.89 -4.30 0.16
CA GLU A 131 -19.62 -4.12 -1.10
C GLU A 131 -18.80 -3.35 -2.13
N THR A 132 -18.15 -2.26 -1.71
CA THR A 132 -17.47 -1.35 -2.62
C THR A 132 -15.97 -1.60 -2.75
N LEU A 133 -15.38 -2.36 -1.81
CA LEU A 133 -13.94 -2.57 -1.67
C LEU A 133 -13.16 -1.27 -1.47
N VAL A 134 -13.83 -0.25 -0.96
CA VAL A 134 -13.19 1.00 -0.60
C VAL A 134 -12.42 0.81 0.71
N TRP A 135 -11.23 1.38 0.77
CA TRP A 135 -10.41 1.40 1.98
C TRP A 135 -11.12 2.18 3.09
N LEU A 136 -11.20 1.59 4.27
CA LEU A 136 -11.85 2.18 5.43
C LEU A 136 -10.87 2.54 6.53
N LYS A 137 -9.94 1.63 6.84
CA LYS A 137 -9.09 1.75 8.02
C LYS A 137 -7.81 0.96 7.83
N MET A 138 -6.74 1.42 8.43
CA MET A 138 -5.47 0.70 8.53
C MET A 138 -4.91 0.87 9.93
N SER A 139 -4.43 -0.22 10.53
CA SER A 139 -3.71 -0.17 11.79
C SER A 139 -2.31 -0.76 11.64
N TYR A 140 -1.36 -0.20 12.36
CA TYR A 140 0.05 -0.48 12.22
C TYR A 140 0.68 -0.70 13.59
N ASP A 141 1.25 -1.88 13.80
CA ASP A 141 1.76 -2.30 15.12
C ASP A 141 3.24 -1.99 15.35
N LYS A 142 3.90 -1.32 14.40
CA LYS A 142 5.31 -1.02 14.49
C LYS A 142 5.54 0.34 15.15
N LEU A 143 6.42 0.41 16.16
CA LEU A 143 6.77 1.64 16.89
C LEU A 143 5.59 2.30 17.62
N GLY A 144 4.71 1.51 18.20
CA GLY A 144 3.45 1.95 18.78
C GLY A 144 2.29 1.66 17.86
N GLN A 145 1.10 1.74 18.38
CA GLN A 145 -0.10 1.50 17.59
C GLN A 145 -0.48 2.74 16.81
N TRP A 146 -0.39 2.65 15.49
CA TRP A 146 -0.81 3.69 14.57
C TRP A 146 -2.07 3.24 13.85
N GLU A 147 -3.05 4.13 13.75
CA GLU A 147 -4.31 3.86 13.09
C GLU A 147 -4.64 5.00 12.13
N TYR A 148 -4.94 4.65 10.88
CA TYR A 148 -5.42 5.58 9.87
C TYR A 148 -6.86 5.23 9.54
N ARG A 149 -7.74 6.23 9.47
CA ARG A 149 -9.16 6.05 9.19
C ARG A 149 -9.60 6.92 8.04
N LEU A 150 -10.56 6.41 7.27
CA LEU A 150 -11.23 7.21 6.27
C LEU A 150 -12.04 8.32 6.95
N LYS A 151 -11.74 9.57 6.64
CA LYS A 151 -12.50 10.72 7.15
C LYS A 151 -13.73 11.01 6.31
N LYS A 152 -13.56 11.03 5.00
CA LYS A 152 -14.60 11.40 4.05
C LYS A 152 -14.35 10.75 2.71
N GLN A 153 -15.40 10.28 2.10
CA GLN A 153 -15.37 9.73 0.75
C GLN A 153 -16.25 10.58 -0.15
N ILE A 154 -15.69 11.02 -1.27
CA ILE A 154 -16.40 11.80 -2.28
C ILE A 154 -16.32 11.04 -3.60
N PHE A 155 -17.47 10.75 -4.19
CA PHE A 155 -17.56 10.17 -5.53
C PHE A 155 -17.91 11.30 -6.52
N TYR A 156 -17.21 11.32 -7.64
CA TYR A 156 -17.47 12.24 -8.73
C TYR A 156 -18.09 11.49 -9.90
#